data_f272370b5860208e5925fe9179879aa5
#
_entry.id   f272370b5860208e5925fe9179879aa5
#
_cell.length_a   1.000
_cell.length_b   1.000
_cell.length_c   1.000
_cell.angle_alpha   90.00
_cell.angle_beta   90.00
_cell.angle_gamma   90.00
#
_symmetry.space_group_name_H-M   'P 1'
#
loop_
_entity.id
_entity.type
_entity.pdbx_description
1 polymer ?
#
loop_
_entity_poly.entity_id
_entity_poly.type
_entity_poly.pdbx_seq_one_letter_code
_entity_poly.pdbx_strand_id
1 'polypeptide(L)'
;MIDLSNKTILVTGASKGIGAAIVQNLSKAKANIIAQYCSDKTGMDEVISSCGDANIVTYQADFKKVEDVENLWEKSISWRNGIDVLINNAAIIRFEGGIDDSDHIWKETWEDTLAVNLMAPCNFMRKAVPHYQKKGGGIIITLSSWVAHRGPGFPSMIAYS
;
A
#
# COMPACT_ATOMS: atom_id res chain seq x y z
N MET A 1 -5.59 3.83 -25.85
CA MET A 1 -5.83 3.45 -24.44
C MET A 1 -4.69 2.53 -24.00
N ILE A 2 -4.12 2.72 -22.83
CA ILE A 2 -3.05 1.84 -22.31
C ILE A 2 -3.67 0.47 -22.03
N ASP A 3 -3.02 -0.62 -22.49
CA ASP A 3 -3.43 -1.99 -22.22
C ASP A 3 -2.40 -2.66 -21.28
N LEU A 4 -2.86 -3.10 -20.11
CA LEU A 4 -2.08 -3.76 -19.08
C LEU A 4 -2.56 -5.20 -18.82
N SER A 5 -3.26 -5.83 -19.76
CA SER A 5 -3.90 -7.15 -19.61
C SER A 5 -2.93 -8.26 -19.17
N ASN A 6 -1.64 -8.13 -19.49
CA ASN A 6 -0.59 -9.08 -19.11
C ASN A 6 0.24 -8.65 -17.89
N LYS A 7 -0.19 -7.60 -17.18
CA LYS A 7 0.53 -7.09 -16.01
C LYS A 7 -0.21 -7.39 -14.72
N THR A 8 0.49 -7.90 -13.75
CA THR A 8 -0.01 -8.11 -12.38
C THR A 8 0.55 -7.03 -11.47
N ILE A 9 -0.34 -6.30 -10.82
CA ILE A 9 -0.01 -5.08 -10.06
C ILE A 9 -0.51 -5.21 -8.63
N LEU A 10 0.39 -5.13 -7.65
CA LEU A 10 0.04 -5.04 -6.24
C LEU A 10 -0.14 -3.57 -5.85
N VAL A 11 -1.31 -3.24 -5.34
CA VAL A 11 -1.65 -1.90 -4.82
C VAL A 11 -1.94 -2.02 -3.32
N THR A 12 -1.15 -1.35 -2.49
CA THR A 12 -1.38 -1.31 -1.05
C THR A 12 -2.28 -0.13 -0.67
N GLY A 13 -3.14 -0.30 0.36
CA GLY A 13 -4.08 0.74 0.80
C GLY A 13 -5.15 1.06 -0.25
N ALA A 14 -5.75 0.03 -0.84
CA ALA A 14 -6.61 0.14 -2.02
C ALA A 14 -8.07 0.48 -1.73
N SER A 15 -8.53 0.48 -0.47
CA SER A 15 -9.96 0.61 -0.13
C SER A 15 -10.53 2.02 -0.26
N LYS A 16 -9.69 3.06 -0.33
CA LYS A 16 -10.14 4.46 -0.40
C LYS A 16 -9.11 5.40 -1.02
N GLY A 17 -9.54 6.63 -1.28
CA GLY A 17 -8.66 7.71 -1.70
C GLY A 17 -7.85 7.40 -2.96
N ILE A 18 -6.56 7.68 -2.92
CA ILE A 18 -5.64 7.49 -4.05
C ILE A 18 -5.55 6.03 -4.46
N GLY A 19 -5.46 5.10 -3.49
CA GLY A 19 -5.39 3.67 -3.78
C GLY A 19 -6.61 3.15 -4.52
N ALA A 20 -7.81 3.54 -4.12
CA ALA A 20 -9.06 3.21 -4.82
C ALA A 20 -9.06 3.75 -6.25
N ALA A 21 -8.68 5.01 -6.44
CA ALA A 21 -8.58 5.61 -7.77
C ALA A 21 -7.55 4.89 -8.66
N ILE A 22 -6.43 4.46 -8.10
CA ILE A 22 -5.42 3.65 -8.81
C ILE A 22 -6.05 2.34 -9.28
N VAL A 23 -6.71 1.57 -8.39
CA VAL A 23 -7.36 0.30 -8.73
C VAL A 23 -8.39 0.48 -9.84
N GLN A 24 -9.26 1.50 -9.75
CA GLN A 24 -10.27 1.82 -10.77
C GLN A 24 -9.65 2.16 -12.13
N ASN A 25 -8.53 2.87 -12.18
CA ASN A 25 -7.85 3.18 -13.44
C ASN A 25 -7.10 1.97 -14.01
N LEU A 26 -6.48 1.16 -13.17
CA LEU A 26 -5.84 -0.08 -13.59
C LEU A 26 -6.85 -1.11 -14.13
N SER A 27 -8.06 -1.15 -13.57
CA SER A 27 -9.15 -2.01 -14.06
C SER A 27 -9.58 -1.63 -15.48
N LYS A 28 -9.69 -0.32 -15.77
CA LYS A 28 -9.97 0.19 -17.12
C LYS A 28 -8.86 -0.15 -18.13
N ALA A 29 -7.62 -0.25 -17.64
CA ALA A 29 -6.48 -0.69 -18.43
C ALA A 29 -6.33 -2.22 -18.50
N LYS A 30 -7.30 -2.98 -17.97
CA LYS A 30 -7.37 -4.45 -17.97
C LYS A 30 -6.26 -5.15 -17.18
N ALA A 31 -5.60 -4.47 -16.24
CA ALA A 31 -4.57 -5.08 -15.41
C ALA A 31 -5.13 -6.21 -14.53
N ASN A 32 -4.28 -7.17 -14.17
CA ASN A 32 -4.55 -8.07 -13.06
C ASN A 32 -4.15 -7.37 -11.76
N ILE A 33 -5.07 -7.20 -10.84
CA ILE A 33 -4.88 -6.33 -9.67
C ILE A 33 -4.92 -7.15 -8.39
N ILE A 34 -3.92 -6.96 -7.55
CA ILE A 34 -3.91 -7.41 -6.17
C ILE A 34 -4.14 -6.16 -5.33
N ALA A 35 -5.31 -6.05 -4.72
CA ALA A 35 -5.72 -4.89 -3.95
C ALA A 35 -5.67 -5.21 -2.44
N GLN A 36 -4.75 -4.58 -1.72
CA GLN A 36 -4.67 -4.77 -0.26
C GLN A 36 -5.43 -3.67 0.47
N TYR A 37 -6.08 -4.04 1.56
CA TYR A 37 -6.73 -3.16 2.52
C TYR A 37 -6.44 -3.61 3.96
N CYS A 38 -6.58 -2.71 4.95
CA CYS A 38 -6.40 -3.05 6.36
C CYS A 38 -7.74 -3.41 7.02
N SER A 39 -8.54 -2.44 7.36
CA SER A 39 -9.79 -2.63 8.11
C SER A 39 -11.05 -2.23 7.34
N ASP A 40 -10.93 -1.39 6.32
CA ASP A 40 -12.04 -0.85 5.55
C ASP A 40 -12.50 -1.83 4.45
N LYS A 41 -13.19 -2.89 4.89
CA LYS A 41 -13.73 -3.88 3.95
C LYS A 41 -14.86 -3.30 3.10
N THR A 42 -15.72 -2.47 3.67
CA THR A 42 -16.84 -1.84 2.95
C THR A 42 -16.32 -0.99 1.79
N GLY A 43 -15.33 -0.11 2.05
CA GLY A 43 -14.70 0.67 1.01
C GLY A 43 -14.04 -0.20 -0.06
N MET A 44 -13.44 -1.34 0.32
CA MET A 44 -12.88 -2.28 -0.65
C MET A 44 -13.96 -2.91 -1.53
N ASP A 45 -15.08 -3.33 -0.95
CA ASP A 45 -16.20 -3.92 -1.69
C ASP A 45 -16.82 -2.90 -2.68
N GLU A 46 -16.91 -1.62 -2.31
CA GLU A 46 -17.33 -0.53 -3.20
C GLU A 46 -16.37 -0.33 -4.38
N VAL A 47 -15.06 -0.36 -4.12
CA VAL A 47 -14.04 -0.26 -5.17
C VAL A 47 -14.19 -1.41 -6.17
N ILE A 48 -14.32 -2.66 -5.69
CA ILE A 48 -14.50 -3.83 -6.56
C ILE A 48 -15.76 -3.68 -7.38
N SER A 49 -16.88 -3.32 -6.76
CA SER A 49 -18.17 -3.14 -7.45
C SER A 49 -18.08 -2.11 -8.57
N SER A 50 -17.27 -1.06 -8.39
CA SER A 50 -17.05 -0.02 -9.41
C SER A 50 -16.16 -0.47 -10.57
N CYS A 51 -15.43 -1.58 -10.42
CA CYS A 51 -14.50 -2.09 -11.43
C CYS A 51 -15.12 -3.14 -12.38
N GLY A 52 -16.39 -3.56 -12.14
CA GLY A 52 -17.08 -4.55 -12.98
C GLY A 52 -16.34 -5.89 -13.03
N ASP A 53 -16.21 -6.48 -14.22
CA ASP A 53 -15.60 -7.80 -14.43
C ASP A 53 -14.06 -7.78 -14.45
N ALA A 54 -13.43 -6.82 -13.80
CA ALA A 54 -11.97 -6.73 -13.75
C ALA A 54 -11.33 -7.89 -12.96
N ASN A 55 -10.13 -8.29 -13.37
CA ASN A 55 -9.36 -9.31 -12.67
C ASN A 55 -8.74 -8.74 -11.38
N ILE A 56 -9.49 -8.79 -10.29
CA ILE A 56 -9.05 -8.27 -8.98
C ILE A 56 -9.12 -9.37 -7.94
N VAL A 57 -8.06 -9.52 -7.16
CA VAL A 57 -8.06 -10.27 -5.90
C VAL A 57 -7.77 -9.31 -4.75
N THR A 58 -8.43 -9.52 -3.62
CA THR A 58 -8.25 -8.67 -2.44
C THR A 58 -7.63 -9.45 -1.30
N TYR A 59 -6.74 -8.77 -0.57
CA TYR A 59 -6.16 -9.33 0.65
C TYR A 59 -6.23 -8.31 1.78
N GLN A 60 -6.69 -8.77 2.92
CA GLN A 60 -6.60 -8.01 4.17
C GLN A 60 -5.22 -8.23 4.79
N ALA A 61 -4.57 -7.13 5.19
CA ALA A 61 -3.28 -7.16 5.89
C ALA A 61 -3.11 -5.88 6.72
N ASP A 62 -2.67 -6.02 7.95
CA ASP A 62 -2.32 -4.91 8.84
C ASP A 62 -0.80 -4.72 8.86
N PHE A 63 -0.31 -3.66 8.27
CA PHE A 63 1.12 -3.42 8.15
C PHE A 63 1.85 -3.03 9.44
N LYS A 64 1.13 -2.89 10.54
CA LYS A 64 1.72 -2.87 11.88
C LYS A 64 2.29 -4.25 12.28
N LYS A 65 1.87 -5.31 11.59
CA LYS A 65 2.31 -6.68 11.79
C LYS A 65 3.22 -7.11 10.63
N VAL A 66 4.45 -7.43 10.95
CA VAL A 66 5.44 -7.87 9.94
C VAL A 66 4.98 -9.15 9.23
N GLU A 67 4.35 -10.04 9.96
CA GLU A 67 3.83 -11.31 9.44
C GLU A 67 2.76 -11.08 8.35
N ASP A 68 1.92 -10.05 8.50
CA ASP A 68 0.90 -9.72 7.51
C ASP A 68 1.54 -9.20 6.21
N VAL A 69 2.64 -8.44 6.31
CA VAL A 69 3.41 -7.99 5.14
C VAL A 69 4.03 -9.18 4.40
N GLU A 70 4.58 -10.12 5.14
CA GLU A 70 5.18 -11.34 4.58
C GLU A 70 4.13 -12.24 3.92
N ASN A 71 3.04 -12.49 4.61
CA ASN A 71 1.93 -13.29 4.11
C ASN A 71 1.28 -12.68 2.86
N LEU A 72 1.11 -11.36 2.84
CA LEU A 72 0.60 -10.66 1.66
C LEU A 72 1.53 -10.84 0.47
N TRP A 73 2.84 -10.70 0.67
CA TRP A 73 3.81 -10.87 -0.39
C TRP A 73 3.75 -12.29 -0.97
N GLU A 74 3.79 -13.34 -0.12
CA GLU A 74 3.76 -14.74 -0.57
C GLU A 74 2.46 -15.07 -1.34
N LYS A 75 1.31 -14.63 -0.85
CA LYS A 75 0.04 -14.77 -1.57
C LYS A 75 0.07 -14.05 -2.92
N SER A 76 0.65 -12.85 -2.95
CA SER A 76 0.71 -12.02 -4.15
C SER A 76 1.60 -12.61 -5.24
N ILE A 77 2.78 -13.13 -4.90
CA ILE A 77 3.66 -13.78 -5.89
C ILE A 77 3.13 -15.14 -6.35
N SER A 78 2.30 -15.80 -5.54
CA SER A 78 1.67 -17.08 -5.90
C SER A 78 0.46 -16.89 -6.82
N TRP A 79 -0.10 -15.68 -6.88
CA TRP A 79 -1.22 -15.40 -7.74
C TRP A 79 -0.74 -15.13 -9.17
N ARG A 80 -1.27 -15.88 -10.13
CA ARG A 80 -0.86 -15.83 -11.55
C ARG A 80 0.66 -16.07 -11.71
N ASN A 81 1.34 -15.25 -12.46
CA ASN A 81 2.78 -15.35 -12.75
C ASN A 81 3.64 -14.41 -11.90
N GLY A 82 3.19 -14.10 -10.66
CA GLY A 82 3.86 -13.14 -9.79
C GLY A 82 3.54 -11.68 -10.12
N ILE A 83 4.23 -10.76 -9.48
CA ILE A 83 4.00 -9.32 -9.56
C ILE A 83 4.90 -8.69 -10.62
N ASP A 84 4.38 -7.79 -11.47
CA ASP A 84 5.14 -6.95 -12.39
C ASP A 84 5.36 -5.54 -11.84
N VAL A 85 4.39 -5.03 -11.07
CA VAL A 85 4.43 -3.68 -10.49
C VAL A 85 4.00 -3.72 -9.04
N LEU A 86 4.80 -3.11 -8.18
CA LEU A 86 4.47 -2.85 -6.77
C LEU A 86 4.15 -1.37 -6.61
N ILE A 87 2.97 -1.06 -6.07
CA ILE A 87 2.56 0.30 -5.72
C ILE A 87 2.40 0.41 -4.20
N ASN A 88 3.40 0.98 -3.54
CA ASN A 88 3.36 1.33 -2.13
C ASN A 88 2.58 2.63 -1.98
N ASN A 89 1.29 2.51 -1.67
CA ASN A 89 0.38 3.63 -1.45
C ASN A 89 -0.18 3.66 -0.01
N ALA A 90 -0.23 2.52 0.67
CA ALA A 90 -0.74 2.48 2.05
C ALA A 90 0.05 3.43 2.96
N ALA A 91 -0.68 4.25 3.69
CA ALA A 91 -0.13 5.12 4.73
C ALA A 91 -1.19 5.40 5.79
N ILE A 92 -0.75 5.69 6.99
CA ILE A 92 -1.59 6.20 8.07
C ILE A 92 -1.13 7.59 8.47
N ILE A 93 -2.08 8.38 8.94
CA ILE A 93 -1.84 9.68 9.59
C ILE A 93 -2.45 9.57 10.99
N ARG A 94 -1.64 9.80 12.01
CA ARG A 94 -2.08 9.95 13.40
C ARG A 94 -2.08 11.44 13.74
N PHE A 95 -3.13 11.91 14.36
CA PHE A 95 -3.28 13.31 14.80
C PHE A 95 -2.88 13.51 16.27
N GLU A 96 -2.42 12.46 16.90
CA GLU A 96 -1.80 12.43 18.22
C GLU A 96 -0.31 12.12 18.10
N GLY A 97 0.43 12.16 19.22
CA GLY A 97 1.87 11.90 19.27
C GLY A 97 2.70 13.17 19.02
N GLY A 98 2.16 14.34 19.35
CA GLY A 98 2.89 15.59 19.37
C GLY A 98 3.73 15.78 20.63
N ILE A 99 4.45 16.91 20.70
CA ILE A 99 5.43 17.20 21.77
C ILE A 99 4.76 17.25 23.16
N ASP A 100 3.47 17.63 23.22
CA ASP A 100 2.73 17.81 24.46
C ASP A 100 1.96 16.55 24.89
N ASP A 101 1.99 15.49 24.09
CA ASP A 101 1.34 14.22 24.41
C ASP A 101 2.17 13.39 25.41
N SER A 102 1.52 12.42 26.06
CA SER A 102 2.22 11.51 26.98
C SER A 102 3.23 10.64 26.23
N ASP A 103 4.28 10.18 26.93
CA ASP A 103 5.31 9.28 26.38
C ASP A 103 4.70 8.02 25.75
N HIS A 104 3.60 7.52 26.30
CA HIS A 104 2.90 6.35 25.76
C HIS A 104 2.28 6.66 24.39
N ILE A 105 1.52 7.75 24.29
CA ILE A 105 0.89 8.18 23.02
C ILE A 105 1.96 8.51 21.99
N TRP A 106 3.00 9.24 22.38
CA TRP A 106 4.16 9.51 21.54
C TRP A 106 4.73 8.22 20.95
N LYS A 107 5.11 7.28 21.82
CA LYS A 107 5.72 6.03 21.40
C LYS A 107 4.84 5.22 20.45
N GLU A 108 3.58 5.00 20.82
CA GLU A 108 2.62 4.25 20.00
C GLU A 108 2.43 4.88 18.61
N THR A 109 2.27 6.21 18.56
CA THR A 109 2.09 6.93 17.30
C THR A 109 3.29 6.78 16.37
N TRP A 110 4.50 6.91 16.91
CA TRP A 110 5.72 6.75 16.13
C TRP A 110 5.90 5.31 15.66
N GLU A 111 5.72 4.33 16.53
CA GLU A 111 5.84 2.91 16.19
C GLU A 111 4.86 2.54 15.08
N ASP A 112 3.58 2.90 15.20
CA ASP A 112 2.56 2.64 14.19
C ASP A 112 2.88 3.34 12.85
N THR A 113 3.23 4.62 12.92
CA THR A 113 3.50 5.41 11.70
C THR A 113 4.71 4.88 10.95
N LEU A 114 5.82 4.61 11.66
CA LEU A 114 7.00 4.05 11.04
C LEU A 114 6.78 2.63 10.52
N ALA A 115 6.03 1.80 11.23
CA ALA A 115 5.72 0.45 10.79
C ALA A 115 4.98 0.47 9.44
N VAL A 116 3.93 1.29 9.31
CA VAL A 116 3.08 1.33 8.12
C VAL A 116 3.71 2.15 7.00
N ASN A 117 4.22 3.36 7.29
CA ASN A 117 4.61 4.31 6.25
C ASN A 117 6.05 4.09 5.75
N LEU A 118 6.90 3.44 6.56
CA LEU A 118 8.31 3.23 6.23
C LEU A 118 8.68 1.75 6.14
N MET A 119 8.48 0.99 7.23
CA MET A 119 9.01 -0.38 7.29
C MET A 119 8.27 -1.34 6.35
N ALA A 120 6.95 -1.22 6.22
CA ALA A 120 6.20 -2.05 5.28
C ALA A 120 6.63 -1.82 3.82
N PRO A 121 6.68 -0.58 3.28
CA PRO A 121 7.25 -0.34 1.96
C PRO A 121 8.69 -0.86 1.79
N CYS A 122 9.57 -0.66 2.78
CA CYS A 122 10.94 -1.17 2.73
C CYS A 122 10.98 -2.70 2.65
N ASN A 123 10.13 -3.40 3.42
CA ASN A 123 10.03 -4.85 3.39
C ASN A 123 9.51 -5.35 2.04
N PHE A 124 8.50 -4.70 1.46
CA PHE A 124 8.03 -5.02 0.11
C PHE A 124 9.11 -4.80 -0.94
N MET A 125 9.82 -3.68 -0.90
CA MET A 125 10.92 -3.40 -1.85
C MET A 125 12.04 -4.44 -1.72
N ARG A 126 12.42 -4.81 -0.49
CA ARG A 126 13.42 -5.86 -0.23
C ARG A 126 13.04 -7.21 -0.85
N LYS A 127 11.74 -7.56 -0.86
CA LYS A 127 11.23 -8.80 -1.48
C LYS A 127 11.03 -8.65 -3.00
N ALA A 128 10.64 -7.46 -3.46
CA ALA A 128 10.38 -7.20 -4.87
C ALA A 128 11.65 -7.24 -5.74
N VAL A 129 12.75 -6.68 -5.25
CA VAL A 129 14.01 -6.60 -6.03
C VAL A 129 14.49 -7.98 -6.50
N PRO A 130 14.70 -8.99 -5.64
CA PRO A 130 15.13 -10.31 -6.11
C PRO A 130 14.06 -11.03 -6.95
N HIS A 131 12.77 -10.78 -6.71
CA HIS A 131 11.69 -11.30 -7.54
C HIS A 131 11.79 -10.73 -8.97
N TYR A 132 11.97 -9.42 -9.11
CA TYR A 132 12.11 -8.75 -10.41
C TYR A 132 13.40 -9.14 -11.14
N GLN A 133 14.50 -9.32 -10.41
CA GLN A 133 15.75 -9.82 -11.01
C GLN A 133 15.56 -11.20 -11.66
N LYS A 134 14.88 -12.13 -10.98
CA LYS A 134 14.56 -13.46 -11.53
C LYS A 134 13.58 -13.40 -12.69
N LYS A 135 12.65 -12.44 -12.68
CA LYS A 135 11.61 -12.28 -13.70
C LYS A 135 12.08 -11.51 -14.93
N GLY A 136 13.26 -10.88 -14.88
CA GLY A 136 13.80 -10.08 -15.97
C GLY A 136 13.37 -8.62 -15.97
N GLY A 137 12.77 -8.15 -14.87
CA GLY A 137 12.38 -6.75 -14.68
C GLY A 137 11.10 -6.56 -13.87
N GLY A 138 10.87 -5.35 -13.42
CA GLY A 138 9.67 -4.94 -12.68
C GLY A 138 9.71 -3.45 -12.35
N ILE A 139 8.62 -2.94 -11.79
CA ILE A 139 8.48 -1.52 -11.44
C ILE A 139 8.07 -1.40 -9.98
N ILE A 140 8.70 -0.50 -9.25
CA ILE A 140 8.31 -0.11 -7.90
C ILE A 140 7.92 1.37 -7.93
N ILE A 141 6.71 1.66 -7.47
CA ILE A 141 6.19 3.01 -7.32
C ILE A 141 5.89 3.22 -5.84
N THR A 142 6.46 4.24 -5.23
CA THR A 142 6.17 4.60 -3.84
C THR A 142 5.60 6.01 -3.80
N LEU A 143 4.43 6.14 -3.20
CA LEU A 143 3.80 7.45 -3.00
C LEU A 143 4.48 8.14 -1.82
N SER A 144 4.98 9.33 -2.07
CA SER A 144 5.52 10.24 -1.07
C SER A 144 4.52 11.35 -0.75
N SER A 145 4.90 12.29 0.08
CA SER A 145 4.06 13.41 0.49
C SER A 145 4.79 14.73 0.36
N TRP A 146 4.02 15.80 0.12
CA TRP A 146 4.54 17.17 0.18
C TRP A 146 5.03 17.54 1.59
N VAL A 147 4.54 16.87 2.63
CA VAL A 147 4.95 17.06 4.02
C VAL A 147 6.43 16.75 4.20
N ALA A 148 6.99 15.82 3.45
CA ALA A 148 8.41 15.50 3.45
C ALA A 148 9.30 16.69 3.02
N HIS A 149 8.75 17.70 2.35
CA HIS A 149 9.48 18.90 1.89
C HIS A 149 9.22 20.14 2.76
N ARG A 150 8.11 20.18 3.48
CA ARG A 150 7.68 21.40 4.20
C ARG A 150 7.50 21.18 5.70
N GLY A 151 7.57 19.94 6.16
CA GLY A 151 7.18 19.55 7.50
C GLY A 151 5.66 19.57 7.71
N PRO A 152 5.17 19.07 8.83
CA PRO A 152 3.75 19.02 9.15
C PRO A 152 3.21 20.40 9.49
N GLY A 153 1.94 20.65 9.13
CA GLY A 153 1.25 21.89 9.48
C GLY A 153 0.85 21.97 10.96
N PHE A 154 0.90 20.86 11.68
CA PHE A 154 0.52 20.74 13.08
C PHE A 154 1.56 19.94 13.86
N PRO A 155 1.92 20.34 15.09
CA PRO A 155 2.89 19.62 15.93
C PRO A 155 2.53 18.14 16.19
N SER A 156 1.24 17.82 16.21
CA SER A 156 0.73 16.45 16.39
C SER A 156 0.96 15.53 15.18
N MET A 157 1.39 16.05 14.04
CA MET A 157 1.66 15.24 12.85
C MET A 157 3.14 14.97 12.61
N ILE A 158 3.98 15.21 13.62
CA ILE A 158 5.45 15.16 13.46
C ILE A 158 5.96 13.77 13.01
N ALA A 159 5.32 12.70 13.43
CA ALA A 159 5.68 11.35 13.02
C ALA A 159 5.40 11.06 11.53
N TYR A 160 4.63 11.90 10.86
CA TYR A 160 4.27 11.73 9.45
C TYR A 160 5.23 12.44 8.49
N SER A 161 6.06 13.36 8.96
CA SER A 161 6.94 14.23 8.15
C SER A 161 8.30 13.60 7.76
#